data_9b5858166b1c293d8da89442917475c1
#
_entry.id   9b5858166b1c293d8da89442917475c1
#
_cell.length_a   1.000
_cell.length_b   1.000
_cell.length_c   1.000
_cell.angle_alpha   90.00
_cell.angle_beta   90.00
_cell.angle_gamma   90.00
#
_symmetry.space_group_name_H-M   'P 1'
#
loop_
_entity.id
_entity.type
_entity.pdbx_description
1 polymer ?
#
loop_
_entity_poly.entity_id
_entity_poly.type
_entity_poly.pdbx_seq_one_letter_code
_entity_poly.pdbx_strand_id
1 'polypeptide(L)'
;MSQHVIALDQGTTSSRAIIFDVNGKVVSLSQHPFAQIYPQPGWVEHDPMTILYTQLESLSEAFRTSGLSAADIAAVGITNQRETTIVWEKETGRPVYNAIVWQCRRTAPLCEELHADGWEEKIREKTGLLIDAYFSGTKLRWILDNVPGARARAERGELLFGTVDTWLIWNLTGGRVHVTDYSNASRTMLFNIHTLQWDAELCEALRIPMCMLPKPVSNSEEYGTIDSHMPGLEELSGTPICGAAGDQQAALLGQGCIHPGEAKNTYGTGCFAMMNTGPTVPVSRSGLLSCVAWSIRGETNYCLEGSVFNAGSTVQWMRDELHLISSAEETQALAESVPDNGGVYLVSAFTGLGAPYWDMYARGTLIGITRGTTRAHVVRAGLEGIAYQVRDLIDAMEKDAGAPMQILRVDGGASVNRFLMQFQADVLRCPIDRPVMVETTALGAAFLAGLHAGVWSNVGDIVRIRESAHIFRPKMDAESAQELCRRWHKAVERAKDWE
;
A
#
# COMPACT_ATOMS: atom_id res chain seq x y z
N MET A 1 -20.33 -3.22 27.16
CA MET A 1 -19.34 -3.81 26.23
C MET A 1 -18.74 -2.66 25.46
N SER A 2 -17.43 -2.61 25.38
CA SER A 2 -16.68 -1.61 24.60
C SER A 2 -17.11 -1.70 23.14
N GLN A 3 -17.46 -0.57 22.52
CA GLN A 3 -18.11 -0.53 21.20
C GLN A 3 -17.30 0.25 20.16
N HIS A 4 -16.06 0.66 20.50
CA HIS A 4 -15.22 1.47 19.64
C HIS A 4 -13.87 0.81 19.44
N VAL A 5 -13.30 1.00 18.27
CA VAL A 5 -11.94 0.52 17.92
C VAL A 5 -11.12 1.69 17.43
N ILE A 6 -9.89 1.78 17.90
CA ILE A 6 -8.93 2.78 17.46
C ILE A 6 -8.10 2.17 16.30
N ALA A 7 -7.92 2.92 15.23
CA ALA A 7 -6.94 2.63 14.19
C ALA A 7 -5.82 3.66 14.23
N LEU A 8 -4.58 3.20 14.26
CA LEU A 8 -3.39 4.00 14.01
C LEU A 8 -2.99 3.79 12.55
N ASP A 9 -2.94 4.87 11.79
CA ASP A 9 -2.57 4.85 10.37
C ASP A 9 -1.32 5.70 10.17
N GLN A 10 -0.18 5.04 10.15
CA GLN A 10 1.11 5.67 9.98
C GLN A 10 1.50 5.70 8.50
N GLY A 11 1.17 6.80 7.83
CA GLY A 11 1.48 7.02 6.41
C GLY A 11 2.89 7.52 6.16
N THR A 12 3.22 7.76 4.88
CA THR A 12 4.55 8.26 4.49
C THR A 12 4.77 9.72 4.88
N THR A 13 3.72 10.54 4.94
CA THR A 13 3.83 11.99 5.17
C THR A 13 3.15 12.48 6.44
N SER A 14 2.38 11.62 7.09
CA SER A 14 1.61 11.95 8.29
C SER A 14 1.26 10.71 9.10
N SER A 15 1.06 10.90 10.39
CA SER A 15 0.48 9.93 11.31
C SER A 15 -0.95 10.29 11.61
N ARG A 16 -1.86 9.31 11.64
CA ARG A 16 -3.29 9.49 11.94
C ARG A 16 -3.74 8.54 13.02
N ALA A 17 -4.73 8.95 13.79
CA ALA A 17 -5.50 8.08 14.65
C ALA A 17 -6.99 8.33 14.41
N ILE A 18 -7.73 7.25 14.22
CA ILE A 18 -9.16 7.29 13.90
C ILE A 18 -9.89 6.35 14.85
N ILE A 19 -10.97 6.81 15.44
CA ILE A 19 -11.85 6.00 16.28
C ILE A 19 -13.11 5.68 15.50
N PHE A 20 -13.41 4.38 15.39
CA PHE A 20 -14.59 3.86 14.71
C PHE A 20 -15.59 3.29 15.70
N ASP A 21 -16.90 3.48 15.42
CA ASP A 21 -17.97 2.76 16.09
C ASP A 21 -18.20 1.36 15.47
N VAL A 22 -19.11 0.59 16.03
CA VAL A 22 -19.48 -0.76 15.53
C VAL A 22 -20.03 -0.80 14.11
N ASN A 23 -20.50 0.35 13.60
CA ASN A 23 -21.00 0.50 12.24
C ASN A 23 -19.91 0.97 11.26
N GLY A 24 -18.65 1.06 11.73
CA GLY A 24 -17.53 1.56 10.94
C GLY A 24 -17.55 3.07 10.69
N LYS A 25 -18.37 3.84 11.43
CA LYS A 25 -18.42 5.30 11.30
C LYS A 25 -17.31 5.94 12.12
N VAL A 26 -16.69 6.98 11.56
CA VAL A 26 -15.69 7.78 12.24
C VAL A 26 -16.34 8.57 13.37
N VAL A 27 -15.87 8.35 14.59
CA VAL A 27 -16.27 9.09 15.80
C VAL A 27 -15.35 10.27 16.05
N SER A 28 -14.04 10.05 15.88
CA SER A 28 -13.00 11.06 16.01
C SER A 28 -11.82 10.74 15.12
N LEU A 29 -11.12 11.79 14.67
CA LEU A 29 -9.91 11.69 13.86
C LEU A 29 -8.93 12.79 14.25
N SER A 30 -7.66 12.45 14.36
CA SER A 30 -6.56 13.40 14.41
C SER A 30 -5.44 12.99 13.45
N GLN A 31 -4.76 14.00 12.89
CA GLN A 31 -3.68 13.79 11.92
C GLN A 31 -2.58 14.83 12.13
N HIS A 32 -1.34 14.36 12.19
CA HIS A 32 -0.15 15.19 12.30
C HIS A 32 0.83 14.89 11.17
N PRO A 33 1.18 15.87 10.33
CA PRO A 33 2.20 15.71 9.30
C PRO A 33 3.59 15.70 9.94
N PHE A 34 4.56 15.09 9.26
CA PHE A 34 5.96 15.12 9.66
C PHE A 34 6.91 15.34 8.47
N ALA A 35 8.10 15.86 8.78
CA ALA A 35 9.08 16.21 7.77
C ALA A 35 9.74 14.97 7.15
N GLN A 36 9.97 15.03 5.85
CA GLN A 36 10.78 14.08 5.10
C GLN A 36 12.24 14.54 5.11
N ILE A 37 13.19 13.60 5.14
CA ILE A 37 14.62 13.88 5.14
C ILE A 37 15.21 13.36 3.84
N TYR A 38 15.91 14.22 3.09
CA TYR A 38 16.54 13.90 1.80
C TYR A 38 18.05 14.15 1.86
N PRO A 39 18.85 13.21 2.42
CA PRO A 39 20.29 13.44 2.63
C PRO A 39 21.08 13.55 1.35
N GLN A 40 20.67 12.85 0.30
CA GLN A 40 21.31 12.81 -1.03
C GLN A 40 20.24 12.56 -2.12
N PRO A 41 20.51 12.83 -3.39
CA PRO A 41 19.60 12.48 -4.49
C PRO A 41 19.22 10.99 -4.45
N GLY A 42 17.93 10.70 -4.50
CA GLY A 42 17.39 9.33 -4.42
C GLY A 42 17.36 8.71 -3.02
N TRP A 43 17.84 9.41 -1.98
CA TRP A 43 17.76 8.97 -0.60
C TRP A 43 16.56 9.60 0.11
N VAL A 44 15.80 8.77 0.83
CA VAL A 44 14.64 9.22 1.60
C VAL A 44 14.69 8.58 2.98
N GLU A 45 14.57 9.41 4.01
CA GLU A 45 14.63 8.98 5.41
C GLU A 45 13.53 9.66 6.23
N HIS A 46 13.15 9.00 7.33
CA HIS A 46 12.36 9.58 8.41
C HIS A 46 13.11 9.46 9.73
N ASP A 47 12.86 10.39 10.65
CA ASP A 47 13.26 10.22 12.03
C ASP A 47 12.27 9.27 12.74
N PRO A 48 12.71 8.10 13.24
CA PRO A 48 11.83 7.14 13.91
C PRO A 48 11.15 7.71 15.17
N MET A 49 11.80 8.66 15.84
CA MET A 49 11.21 9.31 17.02
C MET A 49 10.09 10.27 16.61
N THR A 50 10.25 10.97 15.50
CA THR A 50 9.18 11.81 14.94
C THR A 50 7.97 10.98 14.53
N ILE A 51 8.17 9.81 13.87
CA ILE A 51 7.09 8.85 13.57
C ILE A 51 6.35 8.48 14.88
N LEU A 52 7.08 8.10 15.93
CA LEU A 52 6.50 7.71 17.20
C LEU A 52 5.71 8.87 17.83
N TYR A 53 6.33 10.04 17.99
CA TYR A 53 5.70 11.16 18.68
C TYR A 53 4.46 11.68 17.95
N THR A 54 4.50 11.83 16.64
CA THR A 54 3.33 12.25 15.88
C THR A 54 2.20 11.22 15.93
N GLN A 55 2.53 9.92 16.02
CA GLN A 55 1.52 8.88 16.19
C GLN A 55 0.89 8.91 17.59
N LEU A 56 1.68 9.10 18.64
CA LEU A 56 1.19 9.23 20.02
C LEU A 56 0.33 10.49 20.18
N GLU A 57 0.75 11.61 19.59
CA GLU A 57 0.00 12.88 19.59
C GLU A 57 -1.36 12.71 18.88
N SER A 58 -1.35 12.09 17.68
CA SER A 58 -2.59 11.79 16.94
C SER A 58 -3.53 10.91 17.77
N LEU A 59 -3.01 9.88 18.44
CA LEU A 59 -3.80 8.97 19.27
C LEU A 59 -4.40 9.71 20.49
N SER A 60 -3.57 10.45 21.23
CA SER A 60 -3.99 11.21 22.41
C SER A 60 -5.07 12.24 22.04
N GLU A 61 -4.87 12.98 20.94
CA GLU A 61 -5.83 13.98 20.49
C GLU A 61 -7.15 13.37 20.00
N ALA A 62 -7.10 12.31 19.18
CA ALA A 62 -8.30 11.62 18.71
C ALA A 62 -9.11 11.06 19.88
N PHE A 63 -8.44 10.45 20.88
CA PHE A 63 -9.11 9.92 22.07
C PHE A 63 -9.74 11.05 22.90
N ARG A 64 -9.01 12.09 23.21
CA ARG A 64 -9.50 13.24 23.99
C ARG A 64 -10.69 13.93 23.33
N THR A 65 -10.66 14.13 22.00
CA THR A 65 -11.73 14.81 21.26
C THR A 65 -12.96 13.94 21.04
N SER A 66 -12.83 12.62 21.17
CA SER A 66 -13.96 11.69 21.05
C SER A 66 -14.95 11.79 22.22
N GLY A 67 -14.49 12.26 23.39
CA GLY A 67 -15.26 12.28 24.64
C GLY A 67 -15.54 10.88 25.22
N LEU A 68 -14.89 9.83 24.70
CA LEU A 68 -15.03 8.47 25.18
C LEU A 68 -14.13 8.23 26.40
N SER A 69 -14.46 7.19 27.17
CA SER A 69 -13.59 6.65 28.22
C SER A 69 -12.81 5.43 27.70
N ALA A 70 -11.72 5.05 28.37
CA ALA A 70 -10.97 3.84 28.01
C ALA A 70 -11.85 2.57 28.03
N ALA A 71 -12.87 2.51 28.90
CA ALA A 71 -13.82 1.41 28.97
C ALA A 71 -14.68 1.25 27.71
N ASP A 72 -14.78 2.30 26.88
CA ASP A 72 -15.51 2.29 25.62
C ASP A 72 -14.67 1.75 24.45
N ILE A 73 -13.33 1.65 24.65
CA ILE A 73 -12.38 1.19 23.63
C ILE A 73 -12.16 -0.32 23.79
N ALA A 74 -12.42 -1.06 22.71
CA ALA A 74 -12.23 -2.51 22.68
C ALA A 74 -10.80 -2.91 22.38
N ALA A 75 -10.17 -2.25 21.39
CA ALA A 75 -8.82 -2.56 20.94
C ALA A 75 -8.23 -1.46 20.07
N VAL A 76 -6.92 -1.56 19.84
CA VAL A 76 -6.15 -0.75 18.89
C VAL A 76 -5.69 -1.64 17.72
N GLY A 77 -5.90 -1.16 16.48
CA GLY A 77 -5.34 -1.71 15.25
C GLY A 77 -4.30 -0.76 14.68
N ILE A 78 -3.30 -1.30 13.97
CA ILE A 78 -2.21 -0.55 13.37
C ILE A 78 -2.16 -0.83 11.88
N THR A 79 -2.05 0.22 11.09
CA THR A 79 -1.64 0.13 9.69
C THR A 79 -0.55 1.13 9.39
N ASN A 80 0.31 0.82 8.43
CA ASN A 80 1.53 1.60 8.24
C ASN A 80 2.02 1.57 6.79
N GLN A 81 2.79 2.60 6.42
CA GLN A 81 3.66 2.54 5.26
C GLN A 81 4.55 1.31 5.36
N ARG A 82 4.58 0.48 4.30
CA ARG A 82 5.31 -0.79 4.30
C ARG A 82 6.80 -0.56 4.01
N GLU A 83 7.61 -1.58 4.19
CA GLU A 83 9.03 -1.70 3.84
C GLU A 83 9.97 -0.70 4.52
N THR A 84 9.50 0.39 5.07
CA THR A 84 10.31 1.37 5.80
C THR A 84 11.00 0.70 6.97
N THR A 85 12.34 0.78 7.00
CA THR A 85 13.21 -0.06 7.81
C THR A 85 13.78 0.72 8.97
N ILE A 86 13.59 0.22 10.19
CA ILE A 86 14.07 0.82 11.44
C ILE A 86 14.93 -0.19 12.19
N VAL A 87 16.07 0.26 12.74
CA VAL A 87 16.95 -0.53 13.61
C VAL A 87 17.20 0.26 14.87
N TRP A 88 17.04 -0.38 16.03
CA TRP A 88 17.21 0.26 17.32
C TRP A 88 17.90 -0.65 18.35
N GLU A 89 18.41 -0.03 19.40
CA GLU A 89 19.02 -0.72 20.53
C GLU A 89 17.96 -1.41 21.38
N LYS A 90 18.11 -2.69 21.63
CA LYS A 90 17.17 -3.48 22.41
C LYS A 90 17.00 -2.97 23.85
N GLU A 91 18.09 -2.50 24.47
CA GLU A 91 18.09 -2.07 25.88
C GLU A 91 17.49 -0.68 26.06
N THR A 92 17.80 0.24 25.16
CA THR A 92 17.46 1.67 25.32
C THR A 92 16.29 2.14 24.47
N GLY A 93 15.93 1.38 23.44
CA GLY A 93 14.95 1.79 22.43
C GLY A 93 15.44 2.88 21.48
N ARG A 94 16.72 3.24 21.51
CA ARG A 94 17.27 4.30 20.68
C ARG A 94 17.51 3.80 19.24
N PRO A 95 16.94 4.46 18.22
CA PRO A 95 17.30 4.19 16.83
C PRO A 95 18.80 4.39 16.59
N VAL A 96 19.42 3.47 15.87
CA VAL A 96 20.86 3.57 15.53
C VAL A 96 21.09 4.40 14.27
N TYR A 97 20.03 4.60 13.47
CA TYR A 97 20.00 5.38 12.25
C TYR A 97 18.58 5.87 11.97
N ASN A 98 18.41 6.83 11.08
CA ASN A 98 17.09 7.21 10.57
C ASN A 98 16.39 6.01 9.90
N ALA A 99 15.07 5.99 9.91
CA ALA A 99 14.29 5.02 9.16
C ALA A 99 14.55 5.20 7.67
N ILE A 100 14.98 4.15 6.98
CA ILE A 100 15.16 4.18 5.53
C ILE A 100 13.81 3.87 4.88
N VAL A 101 13.26 4.88 4.17
CA VAL A 101 11.90 4.85 3.63
C VAL A 101 11.83 3.94 2.39
N TRP A 102 10.66 3.35 2.16
CA TRP A 102 10.37 2.49 1.02
C TRP A 102 10.75 3.10 -0.36
N GLN A 103 10.67 4.42 -0.50
CA GLN A 103 11.04 5.17 -1.71
C GLN A 103 12.55 5.27 -1.95
N CYS A 104 13.37 4.98 -0.93
CA CYS A 104 14.81 5.21 -0.98
C CYS A 104 15.50 4.24 -1.93
N ARG A 105 16.34 4.78 -2.83
CA ARG A 105 17.05 3.99 -3.86
C ARG A 105 18.51 3.66 -3.52
N ARG A 106 18.99 4.03 -2.30
CA ARG A 106 20.42 3.86 -1.91
C ARG A 106 20.95 2.43 -2.00
N THR A 107 20.07 1.44 -1.93
CA THR A 107 20.44 0.02 -1.94
C THR A 107 20.39 -0.61 -3.33
N ALA A 108 20.20 0.18 -4.40
CA ALA A 108 20.25 -0.34 -5.77
C ALA A 108 21.53 -1.16 -6.07
N PRO A 109 22.76 -0.75 -5.62
CA PRO A 109 23.94 -1.58 -5.82
C PRO A 109 23.88 -2.97 -5.14
N LEU A 110 23.21 -3.08 -3.99
CA LEU A 110 23.00 -4.38 -3.33
C LEU A 110 22.00 -5.25 -4.11
N CYS A 111 21.04 -4.64 -4.79
CA CYS A 111 20.15 -5.37 -5.69
C CYS A 111 20.90 -5.93 -6.91
N GLU A 112 21.80 -5.13 -7.49
CA GLU A 112 22.67 -5.57 -8.60
C GLU A 112 23.58 -6.73 -8.17
N GLU A 113 24.13 -6.69 -6.94
CA GLU A 113 24.91 -7.80 -6.36
C GLU A 113 24.06 -9.09 -6.29
N LEU A 114 22.84 -9.01 -5.75
CA LEU A 114 21.92 -10.16 -5.66
C LEU A 114 21.54 -10.72 -7.04
N HIS A 115 21.32 -9.88 -8.05
CA HIS A 115 21.09 -10.31 -9.42
C HIS A 115 22.32 -11.03 -10.00
N ALA A 116 23.52 -10.47 -9.83
CA ALA A 116 24.76 -11.07 -10.30
C ALA A 116 25.04 -12.45 -9.65
N ASP A 117 24.65 -12.60 -8.39
CA ASP A 117 24.76 -13.84 -7.62
C ASP A 117 23.64 -14.85 -7.92
N GLY A 118 22.67 -14.51 -8.82
CA GLY A 118 21.61 -15.41 -9.29
C GLY A 118 20.48 -15.66 -8.28
N TRP A 119 20.19 -14.72 -7.38
CA TRP A 119 19.17 -14.87 -6.35
C TRP A 119 17.73 -14.63 -6.83
N GLU A 120 17.52 -14.18 -8.05
CA GLU A 120 16.22 -13.72 -8.54
C GLU A 120 15.12 -14.79 -8.42
N GLU A 121 15.37 -16.00 -8.94
CA GLU A 121 14.38 -17.08 -8.92
C GLU A 121 14.06 -17.53 -7.49
N LYS A 122 15.06 -17.69 -6.63
CA LYS A 122 14.87 -18.09 -5.23
C LYS A 122 14.10 -17.07 -4.41
N ILE A 123 14.41 -15.77 -4.56
CA ILE A 123 13.71 -14.70 -3.89
C ILE A 123 12.25 -14.69 -4.36
N ARG A 124 12.02 -14.76 -5.66
CA ARG A 124 10.68 -14.80 -6.23
C ARG A 124 9.86 -15.99 -5.73
N GLU A 125 10.44 -17.19 -5.75
CA GLU A 125 9.77 -18.41 -5.30
C GLU A 125 9.40 -18.34 -3.81
N LYS A 126 10.33 -17.94 -2.95
CA LYS A 126 10.13 -17.95 -1.50
C LYS A 126 9.31 -16.80 -0.97
N THR A 127 9.46 -15.61 -1.57
CA THR A 127 8.87 -14.36 -1.05
C THR A 127 7.73 -13.80 -1.89
N GLY A 128 7.60 -14.22 -3.15
CA GLY A 128 6.70 -13.62 -4.12
C GLY A 128 7.14 -12.24 -4.63
N LEU A 129 8.33 -11.76 -4.24
CA LEU A 129 8.84 -10.43 -4.57
C LEU A 129 9.88 -10.49 -5.69
N LEU A 130 10.20 -9.32 -6.22
CA LEU A 130 11.35 -9.08 -7.09
C LEU A 130 12.53 -8.57 -6.26
N ILE A 131 13.74 -8.61 -6.82
CA ILE A 131 14.90 -7.94 -6.21
C ILE A 131 14.79 -6.44 -6.53
N ASP A 132 14.49 -5.64 -5.51
CA ASP A 132 14.41 -4.18 -5.65
C ASP A 132 14.74 -3.48 -4.32
N ALA A 133 15.29 -2.27 -4.42
CA ALA A 133 15.57 -1.39 -3.28
C ALA A 133 14.30 -0.96 -2.51
N TYR A 134 13.13 -1.23 -3.06
CA TYR A 134 11.83 -1.02 -2.42
C TYR A 134 11.68 -1.79 -1.11
N PHE A 135 12.11 -3.04 -1.07
CA PHE A 135 11.90 -3.96 0.05
C PHE A 135 12.91 -3.78 1.20
N SER A 136 12.55 -4.26 2.41
CA SER A 136 13.30 -3.94 3.64
C SER A 136 14.68 -4.59 3.72
N GLY A 137 14.86 -5.81 3.19
CA GLY A 137 16.06 -6.62 3.41
C GLY A 137 17.36 -5.93 3.01
N THR A 138 17.40 -5.27 1.83
CA THR A 138 18.59 -4.54 1.38
C THR A 138 18.86 -3.29 2.22
N LYS A 139 17.82 -2.61 2.72
CA LYS A 139 17.95 -1.44 3.60
C LYS A 139 18.52 -1.86 4.97
N LEU A 140 18.05 -2.98 5.50
CA LEU A 140 18.56 -3.55 6.74
C LEU A 140 20.05 -3.92 6.61
N ARG A 141 20.44 -4.63 5.52
CA ARG A 141 21.84 -4.91 5.22
C ARG A 141 22.66 -3.62 5.13
N TRP A 142 22.16 -2.61 4.46
CA TRP A 142 22.84 -1.32 4.33
C TRP A 142 23.12 -0.68 5.71
N ILE A 143 22.14 -0.66 6.62
CA ILE A 143 22.32 -0.11 7.98
C ILE A 143 23.43 -0.87 8.70
N LEU A 144 23.42 -2.22 8.65
CA LEU A 144 24.40 -3.03 9.33
C LEU A 144 25.84 -2.84 8.77
N ASP A 145 25.95 -2.55 7.47
CA ASP A 145 27.26 -2.38 6.82
C ASP A 145 27.81 -0.94 6.94
N ASN A 146 26.92 0.07 7.09
CA ASN A 146 27.32 1.49 7.02
C ASN A 146 27.28 2.21 8.38
N VAL A 147 26.51 1.72 9.36
CA VAL A 147 26.51 2.30 10.70
C VAL A 147 27.61 1.70 11.53
N PRO A 148 28.57 2.50 12.05
CA PRO A 148 29.71 1.97 12.80
C PRO A 148 29.32 1.03 13.94
N GLY A 149 29.85 -0.18 13.92
CA GLY A 149 29.62 -1.22 14.94
C GLY A 149 28.26 -1.90 14.91
N ALA A 150 27.33 -1.49 14.03
CA ALA A 150 25.97 -2.05 14.00
C ALA A 150 25.96 -3.54 13.74
N ARG A 151 26.74 -4.03 12.77
CA ARG A 151 26.82 -5.47 12.44
C ARG A 151 27.21 -6.32 13.65
N ALA A 152 28.33 -5.99 14.28
CA ALA A 152 28.81 -6.75 15.44
C ALA A 152 27.82 -6.70 16.63
N ARG A 153 27.12 -5.59 16.80
CA ARG A 153 26.08 -5.46 17.83
C ARG A 153 24.84 -6.29 17.49
N ALA A 154 24.43 -6.32 16.21
CA ALA A 154 23.33 -7.15 15.74
C ALA A 154 23.61 -8.64 15.94
N GLU A 155 24.83 -9.10 15.61
CA GLU A 155 25.27 -10.48 15.80
C GLU A 155 25.27 -10.90 17.29
N ARG A 156 25.50 -9.96 18.21
CA ARG A 156 25.38 -10.20 19.66
C ARG A 156 23.95 -10.09 20.21
N GLY A 157 22.95 -9.79 19.34
CA GLY A 157 21.55 -9.64 19.73
C GLY A 157 21.24 -8.34 20.51
N GLU A 158 22.09 -7.32 20.37
CA GLU A 158 21.92 -6.02 21.03
C GLU A 158 21.02 -5.07 20.24
N LEU A 159 20.78 -5.36 18.94
CA LEU A 159 19.94 -4.56 18.06
C LEU A 159 18.68 -5.34 17.64
N LEU A 160 17.60 -4.60 17.47
CA LEU A 160 16.33 -5.08 16.94
C LEU A 160 16.05 -4.39 15.59
N PHE A 161 15.37 -5.12 14.72
CA PHE A 161 14.84 -4.62 13.45
C PHE A 161 13.33 -4.64 13.48
N GLY A 162 12.71 -3.71 12.78
CA GLY A 162 11.29 -3.75 12.45
C GLY A 162 10.94 -2.84 11.29
N THR A 163 9.79 -3.12 10.71
CA THR A 163 9.00 -2.18 9.94
C THR A 163 8.24 -1.28 10.91
N VAL A 164 7.47 -0.32 10.40
CA VAL A 164 6.85 0.70 11.26
C VAL A 164 5.83 0.10 12.24
N ASP A 165 5.10 -0.95 11.84
CA ASP A 165 4.22 -1.72 12.75
C ASP A 165 4.97 -2.23 13.98
N THR A 166 6.11 -2.90 13.77
CA THR A 166 6.95 -3.43 14.84
C THR A 166 7.46 -2.32 15.75
N TRP A 167 7.91 -1.20 15.17
CA TRP A 167 8.39 -0.04 15.92
C TRP A 167 7.30 0.56 16.83
N LEU A 168 6.09 0.70 16.29
CA LEU A 168 4.95 1.21 17.07
C LEU A 168 4.52 0.22 18.16
N ILE A 169 4.37 -1.08 17.83
CA ILE A 169 4.00 -2.11 18.82
C ILE A 169 5.04 -2.19 19.94
N TRP A 170 6.33 -2.20 19.59
CA TRP A 170 7.41 -2.28 20.56
C TRP A 170 7.37 -1.10 21.54
N ASN A 171 7.23 0.13 21.02
CA ASN A 171 7.14 1.32 21.88
C ASN A 171 5.85 1.36 22.70
N LEU A 172 4.68 1.14 22.08
CA LEU A 172 3.39 1.17 22.78
C LEU A 172 3.31 0.14 23.91
N THR A 173 4.03 -0.99 23.76
CA THR A 173 4.08 -2.03 24.81
C THR A 173 5.23 -1.84 25.81
N GLY A 174 5.91 -0.69 25.81
CA GLY A 174 7.02 -0.40 26.74
C GLY A 174 8.24 -1.31 26.53
N GLY A 175 8.54 -1.69 25.30
CA GLY A 175 9.69 -2.54 24.93
C GLY A 175 9.52 -4.02 25.24
N ARG A 176 8.30 -4.48 25.55
CA ARG A 176 8.05 -5.88 25.94
C ARG A 176 7.75 -6.81 24.76
N VAL A 177 7.20 -6.27 23.65
CA VAL A 177 6.73 -7.09 22.52
C VAL A 177 7.45 -6.70 21.25
N HIS A 178 8.12 -7.67 20.63
CA HIS A 178 8.85 -7.52 19.38
C HIS A 178 8.25 -8.47 18.32
N VAL A 179 7.22 -7.99 17.62
CA VAL A 179 6.47 -8.76 16.61
C VAL A 179 6.26 -7.93 15.35
N THR A 180 5.99 -8.60 14.25
CA THR A 180 5.47 -8.02 12.99
C THR A 180 4.39 -8.90 12.45
N ASP A 181 3.38 -8.33 11.79
CA ASP A 181 2.35 -9.10 11.14
C ASP A 181 2.84 -9.73 9.82
N TYR A 182 2.15 -10.80 9.36
CA TYR A 182 2.57 -11.51 8.15
C TYR A 182 2.53 -10.63 6.89
N SER A 183 1.62 -9.65 6.81
CA SER A 183 1.56 -8.79 5.64
C SER A 183 2.77 -7.85 5.53
N ASN A 184 3.20 -7.23 6.63
CA ASN A 184 4.43 -6.44 6.69
C ASN A 184 5.68 -7.34 6.52
N ALA A 185 5.73 -8.49 7.18
CA ALA A 185 6.83 -9.45 7.03
C ALA A 185 7.01 -9.87 5.57
N SER A 186 5.92 -10.08 4.82
CA SER A 186 5.96 -10.47 3.41
C SER A 186 6.57 -9.41 2.47
N ARG A 187 6.83 -8.18 2.98
CA ARG A 187 7.43 -7.07 2.22
C ARG A 187 8.92 -6.88 2.48
N THR A 188 9.57 -7.83 3.14
CA THR A 188 10.95 -7.64 3.60
C THR A 188 12.02 -8.27 2.71
N MET A 189 11.68 -9.18 1.79
CA MET A 189 12.59 -10.12 1.10
C MET A 189 13.32 -11.12 2.04
N LEU A 190 12.86 -11.24 3.28
CA LEU A 190 13.43 -12.17 4.29
C LEU A 190 12.43 -13.23 4.72
N PHE A 191 11.16 -13.05 4.38
CA PHE A 191 10.04 -13.85 4.85
C PHE A 191 9.56 -14.82 3.77
N ASN A 192 9.46 -16.09 4.13
CA ASN A 192 8.94 -17.12 3.24
C ASN A 192 7.40 -17.17 3.36
N ILE A 193 6.70 -16.75 2.31
CA ILE A 193 5.23 -16.65 2.31
C ILE A 193 4.53 -18.01 2.29
N HIS A 194 5.24 -19.11 2.00
CA HIS A 194 4.69 -20.46 2.04
C HIS A 194 4.72 -21.06 3.46
N THR A 195 5.81 -20.81 4.20
CA THR A 195 5.97 -21.33 5.57
C THR A 195 5.52 -20.34 6.64
N LEU A 196 5.29 -19.07 6.29
CA LEU A 196 4.96 -17.97 7.18
C LEU A 196 6.03 -17.77 8.28
N GLN A 197 7.30 -17.92 7.90
CA GLN A 197 8.47 -17.77 8.78
C GLN A 197 9.58 -17.00 8.06
N TRP A 198 10.52 -16.46 8.85
CA TRP A 198 11.77 -15.94 8.31
C TRP A 198 12.55 -17.07 7.63
N ASP A 199 13.08 -16.79 6.46
CA ASP A 199 13.84 -17.77 5.67
C ASP A 199 15.34 -17.64 5.96
N ALA A 200 15.94 -18.70 6.52
CA ALA A 200 17.34 -18.68 6.91
C ALA A 200 18.30 -18.49 5.72
N GLU A 201 17.96 -19.07 4.54
CA GLU A 201 18.77 -18.92 3.33
C GLU A 201 18.77 -17.48 2.80
N LEU A 202 17.61 -16.81 2.85
CA LEU A 202 17.49 -15.39 2.47
C LEU A 202 18.19 -14.48 3.47
N CYS A 203 18.08 -14.78 4.77
CA CYS A 203 18.79 -14.04 5.81
C CYS A 203 20.31 -14.17 5.65
N GLU A 204 20.81 -15.35 5.31
CA GLU A 204 22.23 -15.59 5.04
C GLU A 204 22.70 -14.83 3.79
N ALA A 205 21.96 -14.90 2.68
CA ALA A 205 22.28 -14.20 1.44
C ALA A 205 22.37 -12.67 1.63
N LEU A 206 21.46 -12.12 2.43
CA LEU A 206 21.46 -10.70 2.78
C LEU A 206 22.35 -10.38 3.99
N ARG A 207 23.04 -11.37 4.58
CA ARG A 207 23.90 -11.24 5.76
C ARG A 207 23.16 -10.59 6.94
N ILE A 208 21.94 -11.03 7.21
CA ILE A 208 21.09 -10.52 8.29
C ILE A 208 21.10 -11.51 9.47
N PRO A 209 21.53 -11.11 10.68
CA PRO A 209 21.42 -11.94 11.87
C PRO A 209 19.95 -12.18 12.24
N MET A 210 19.49 -13.42 12.26
CA MET A 210 18.09 -13.74 12.54
C MET A 210 17.64 -13.32 13.95
N CYS A 211 18.57 -13.21 14.91
CA CYS A 211 18.27 -12.81 16.30
C CYS A 211 17.74 -11.37 16.44
N MET A 212 17.89 -10.53 15.42
CA MET A 212 17.36 -9.18 15.41
C MET A 212 15.96 -9.05 14.81
N LEU A 213 15.45 -10.12 14.20
CA LEU A 213 14.15 -10.10 13.52
C LEU A 213 12.99 -10.26 14.52
N PRO A 214 11.87 -9.55 14.32
CA PRO A 214 10.68 -9.71 15.16
C PRO A 214 10.03 -11.09 14.93
N LYS A 215 9.26 -11.55 15.91
CA LYS A 215 8.42 -12.75 15.73
C LYS A 215 7.31 -12.43 14.72
N PRO A 216 7.18 -13.16 13.60
CA PRO A 216 6.05 -12.99 12.69
C PRO A 216 4.78 -13.58 13.32
N VAL A 217 3.66 -12.84 13.20
CA VAL A 217 2.38 -13.14 13.84
C VAL A 217 1.21 -12.93 12.89
N SER A 218 0.03 -13.44 13.26
CA SER A 218 -1.22 -13.21 12.53
C SER A 218 -1.59 -11.73 12.51
N ASN A 219 -2.35 -11.31 11.50
CA ASN A 219 -2.83 -9.92 11.37
C ASN A 219 -3.92 -9.56 12.39
N SER A 220 -4.53 -10.56 13.04
CA SER A 220 -5.61 -10.39 14.01
C SER A 220 -5.39 -11.32 15.19
N GLU A 221 -4.57 -10.88 16.14
CA GLU A 221 -4.34 -11.53 17.43
C GLU A 221 -3.89 -10.47 18.45
N GLU A 222 -3.85 -10.79 19.74
CA GLU A 222 -3.36 -9.87 20.76
C GLU A 222 -1.83 -9.83 20.76
N TYR A 223 -1.26 -8.67 20.49
CA TYR A 223 0.19 -8.42 20.51
C TYR A 223 0.68 -7.92 21.86
N GLY A 224 -0.21 -7.48 22.72
CA GLY A 224 0.07 -6.88 24.02
C GLY A 224 -0.85 -5.70 24.29
N THR A 225 -0.53 -4.93 25.30
CA THR A 225 -1.35 -3.79 25.74
C THR A 225 -0.54 -2.49 25.81
N ILE A 226 -1.21 -1.36 25.66
CA ILE A 226 -0.58 -0.04 25.86
C ILE A 226 0.02 0.03 27.28
N ASP A 227 1.30 0.41 27.34
CA ASP A 227 2.03 0.51 28.60
C ASP A 227 1.55 1.70 29.45
N SER A 228 1.52 1.51 30.76
CA SER A 228 1.07 2.53 31.72
C SER A 228 1.97 3.78 31.81
N HIS A 229 3.20 3.69 31.30
CA HIS A 229 4.16 4.79 31.28
C HIS A 229 4.23 5.50 29.92
N MET A 230 3.30 5.19 29.02
CA MET A 230 3.27 5.84 27.70
C MET A 230 2.79 7.27 27.83
N PRO A 231 3.65 8.29 27.53
CA PRO A 231 3.31 9.69 27.76
C PRO A 231 2.08 10.13 26.97
N GLY A 232 1.10 10.72 27.66
CA GLY A 232 -0.13 11.23 27.06
C GLY A 232 -1.17 10.15 26.72
N LEU A 233 -0.92 8.89 27.09
CA LEU A 233 -1.83 7.76 26.89
C LEU A 233 -2.17 7.03 28.20
N GLU A 234 -1.97 7.68 29.35
CA GLU A 234 -2.17 7.08 30.66
C GLU A 234 -3.59 6.52 30.83
N GLU A 235 -4.59 7.21 30.26
CA GLU A 235 -5.98 6.79 30.29
C GLU A 235 -6.25 5.54 29.44
N LEU A 236 -5.46 5.32 28.37
CA LEU A 236 -5.54 4.15 27.51
C LEU A 236 -4.68 2.97 27.97
N SER A 237 -4.02 3.11 29.13
CA SER A 237 -3.22 2.02 29.71
C SER A 237 -4.01 0.73 29.82
N GLY A 238 -3.38 -0.37 29.39
CA GLY A 238 -4.01 -1.69 29.38
C GLY A 238 -4.94 -1.95 28.19
N THR A 239 -5.20 -0.98 27.30
CA THR A 239 -5.96 -1.23 26.07
C THR A 239 -5.18 -2.19 25.18
N PRO A 240 -5.81 -3.30 24.70
CA PRO A 240 -5.12 -4.30 23.91
C PRO A 240 -4.85 -3.82 22.49
N ILE A 241 -3.69 -4.20 21.96
CA ILE A 241 -3.28 -4.00 20.55
C ILE A 241 -3.51 -5.33 19.83
N CYS A 242 -4.52 -5.40 18.95
CA CYS A 242 -5.04 -6.68 18.44
C CYS A 242 -5.05 -6.80 16.91
N GLY A 243 -4.55 -5.84 16.19
CA GLY A 243 -4.55 -5.88 14.72
C GLY A 243 -3.37 -5.13 14.14
N ALA A 244 -2.73 -5.69 13.10
CA ALA A 244 -1.74 -4.98 12.31
C ALA A 244 -1.77 -5.45 10.85
N ALA A 245 -1.59 -4.51 9.93
CA ALA A 245 -1.41 -4.81 8.51
C ALA A 245 -0.70 -3.66 7.79
N GLY A 246 0.06 -3.98 6.75
CA GLY A 246 0.54 -2.97 5.81
C GLY A 246 -0.62 -2.19 5.19
N ASP A 247 -0.38 -0.92 4.85
CA ASP A 247 -1.42 0.02 4.40
C ASP A 247 -2.27 -0.49 3.23
N GLN A 248 -1.64 -1.11 2.25
CA GLN A 248 -2.32 -1.62 1.07
C GLN A 248 -3.16 -2.88 1.38
N GLN A 249 -2.67 -3.74 2.27
CA GLN A 249 -3.40 -4.93 2.75
C GLN A 249 -4.58 -4.53 3.64
N ALA A 250 -4.37 -3.57 4.54
CA ALA A 250 -5.46 -3.00 5.33
C ALA A 250 -6.54 -2.37 4.43
N ALA A 251 -6.13 -1.62 3.40
CA ALA A 251 -7.07 -1.07 2.42
C ALA A 251 -7.83 -2.16 1.64
N LEU A 252 -7.17 -3.25 1.26
CA LEU A 252 -7.82 -4.37 0.59
C LEU A 252 -8.95 -4.97 1.46
N LEU A 253 -8.66 -5.20 2.74
CA LEU A 253 -9.65 -5.68 3.71
C LEU A 253 -10.74 -4.63 3.98
N GLY A 254 -10.34 -3.37 4.25
CA GLY A 254 -11.27 -2.27 4.53
C GLY A 254 -12.20 -1.93 3.36
N GLN A 255 -11.76 -2.19 2.13
CA GLN A 255 -12.62 -2.16 0.94
C GLN A 255 -13.56 -3.37 0.86
N GLY A 256 -13.43 -4.37 1.75
CA GLY A 256 -14.25 -5.57 1.77
C GLY A 256 -13.92 -6.56 0.65
N CYS A 257 -12.68 -6.55 0.11
CA CYS A 257 -12.23 -7.50 -0.91
C CYS A 257 -11.89 -8.86 -0.27
N ILE A 258 -12.88 -9.54 0.29
CA ILE A 258 -12.71 -10.73 1.12
C ILE A 258 -12.76 -12.06 0.35
N HIS A 259 -13.20 -12.04 -0.91
CA HIS A 259 -13.26 -13.23 -1.75
C HIS A 259 -12.22 -13.21 -2.88
N PRO A 260 -11.76 -14.38 -3.35
CA PRO A 260 -10.89 -14.47 -4.52
C PRO A 260 -11.50 -13.77 -5.75
N GLY A 261 -10.68 -13.01 -6.48
CA GLY A 261 -11.10 -12.21 -7.62
C GLY A 261 -11.70 -10.84 -7.28
N GLU A 262 -11.86 -10.50 -6.00
CA GLU A 262 -12.19 -9.15 -5.59
C GLU A 262 -10.89 -8.32 -5.50
N ALA A 263 -10.93 -7.12 -6.05
CA ALA A 263 -9.77 -6.25 -6.15
C ALA A 263 -10.08 -4.83 -5.67
N LYS A 264 -9.04 -4.16 -5.20
CA LYS A 264 -9.08 -2.71 -4.95
C LYS A 264 -8.05 -2.00 -5.80
N ASN A 265 -8.30 -0.73 -6.14
CA ASN A 265 -7.32 0.16 -6.73
C ASN A 265 -7.39 1.55 -6.10
N THR A 266 -6.28 2.02 -5.56
CA THR A 266 -6.15 3.38 -5.02
C THR A 266 -5.64 4.31 -6.11
N TYR A 267 -6.43 5.30 -6.51
CA TYR A 267 -6.10 6.32 -7.51
C TYR A 267 -5.47 7.54 -6.84
N GLY A 268 -4.18 7.44 -6.51
CA GLY A 268 -3.36 8.52 -5.96
C GLY A 268 -2.48 9.19 -7.02
N THR A 269 -1.25 9.55 -6.67
CA THR A 269 -0.20 10.01 -7.63
C THR A 269 0.02 8.97 -8.72
N GLY A 270 0.12 7.70 -8.34
CA GLY A 270 -0.01 6.51 -9.19
C GLY A 270 -1.26 5.71 -8.83
N CYS A 271 -1.41 4.52 -9.42
CA CYS A 271 -2.42 3.55 -9.00
C CYS A 271 -1.75 2.35 -8.33
N PHE A 272 -2.34 1.89 -7.22
CA PHE A 272 -1.92 0.69 -6.52
C PHE A 272 -3.09 -0.29 -6.46
N ALA A 273 -3.01 -1.31 -7.31
CA ALA A 273 -4.03 -2.34 -7.37
C ALA A 273 -3.60 -3.57 -6.57
N MET A 274 -4.56 -4.15 -5.84
CA MET A 274 -4.40 -5.44 -5.18
C MET A 274 -5.62 -6.31 -5.45
N MET A 275 -5.39 -7.58 -5.74
CA MET A 275 -6.44 -8.59 -5.92
C MET A 275 -6.27 -9.71 -4.90
N ASN A 276 -7.33 -10.00 -4.15
CA ASN A 276 -7.38 -11.17 -3.28
C ASN A 276 -7.38 -12.45 -4.13
N THR A 277 -6.46 -13.37 -3.88
CA THR A 277 -6.34 -14.65 -4.58
C THR A 277 -6.75 -15.84 -3.72
N GLY A 278 -7.20 -15.59 -2.48
CA GLY A 278 -7.62 -16.64 -1.55
C GLY A 278 -6.45 -17.33 -0.85
N PRO A 279 -6.64 -18.59 -0.41
CA PRO A 279 -5.69 -19.28 0.46
C PRO A 279 -4.47 -19.86 -0.26
N THR A 280 -4.42 -19.78 -1.59
CA THR A 280 -3.30 -20.33 -2.37
C THR A 280 -2.34 -19.21 -2.77
N VAL A 281 -1.03 -19.43 -2.54
CA VAL A 281 0.01 -18.49 -2.96
C VAL A 281 -0.03 -18.35 -4.48
N PRO A 282 -0.30 -17.15 -5.02
CA PRO A 282 -0.30 -16.95 -6.46
C PRO A 282 1.15 -16.91 -7.01
N VAL A 283 1.34 -17.51 -8.18
CA VAL A 283 2.62 -17.43 -8.88
C VAL A 283 2.49 -16.46 -10.04
N SER A 284 3.04 -15.27 -9.89
CA SER A 284 3.01 -14.29 -10.96
C SER A 284 4.03 -14.62 -12.05
N ARG A 285 3.57 -14.61 -13.29
CA ARG A 285 4.40 -14.67 -14.52
C ARG A 285 4.40 -13.35 -15.28
N SER A 286 3.58 -12.42 -14.83
CA SER A 286 3.41 -11.09 -15.44
C SER A 286 4.16 -9.99 -14.68
N GLY A 287 5.10 -10.35 -13.79
CA GLY A 287 5.89 -9.40 -13.02
C GLY A 287 5.12 -8.74 -11.86
N LEU A 288 3.98 -9.30 -11.43
CA LEU A 288 3.27 -8.83 -10.25
C LEU A 288 3.95 -9.34 -8.97
N LEU A 289 3.65 -8.69 -7.85
CA LEU A 289 4.12 -9.11 -6.54
C LEU A 289 3.07 -10.02 -5.89
N SER A 290 3.52 -11.13 -5.33
CA SER A 290 2.68 -12.01 -4.50
C SER A 290 2.96 -11.72 -3.03
N CYS A 291 1.93 -11.48 -2.23
CA CYS A 291 2.09 -11.11 -0.82
C CYS A 291 1.05 -11.81 0.04
N VAL A 292 1.28 -11.87 1.34
CA VAL A 292 0.22 -12.17 2.29
C VAL A 292 -0.74 -10.98 2.32
N ALA A 293 -2.03 -11.24 2.10
CA ALA A 293 -3.08 -10.24 2.24
C ALA A 293 -3.42 -10.04 3.73
N TRP A 294 -3.76 -11.11 4.41
CA TRP A 294 -3.96 -11.18 5.86
C TRP A 294 -3.99 -12.62 6.34
N SER A 295 -3.76 -12.80 7.63
CA SER A 295 -4.00 -14.05 8.34
C SER A 295 -4.90 -13.75 9.54
N ILE A 296 -6.05 -14.46 9.64
CA ILE A 296 -7.06 -14.26 10.67
C ILE A 296 -7.50 -15.65 11.16
N ARG A 297 -7.38 -15.91 12.47
CA ARG A 297 -7.80 -17.17 13.10
C ARG A 297 -7.20 -18.42 12.45
N GLY A 298 -5.96 -18.32 11.96
CA GLY A 298 -5.24 -19.43 11.31
C GLY A 298 -5.52 -19.60 9.82
N GLU A 299 -6.42 -18.82 9.26
CA GLU A 299 -6.68 -18.80 7.81
C GLU A 299 -5.89 -17.66 7.16
N THR A 300 -5.00 -17.99 6.20
CA THR A 300 -4.18 -17.03 5.48
C THR A 300 -4.72 -16.86 4.07
N ASN A 301 -4.90 -15.61 3.68
CA ASN A 301 -5.23 -15.20 2.32
C ASN A 301 -4.03 -14.49 1.70
N TYR A 302 -3.88 -14.65 0.40
CA TYR A 302 -2.83 -14.05 -0.40
C TYR A 302 -3.40 -13.03 -1.39
N CYS A 303 -2.54 -12.21 -1.94
CA CYS A 303 -2.91 -11.25 -2.96
C CYS A 303 -1.83 -11.08 -4.01
N LEU A 304 -2.25 -10.66 -5.20
CA LEU A 304 -1.39 -10.06 -6.21
C LEU A 304 -1.40 -8.55 -6.06
N GLU A 305 -0.24 -7.92 -6.19
CA GLU A 305 -0.08 -6.47 -6.17
C GLU A 305 0.64 -6.01 -7.42
N GLY A 306 0.17 -4.89 -7.97
CA GLY A 306 0.84 -4.18 -9.05
C GLY A 306 0.54 -2.70 -9.01
N SER A 307 1.37 -1.92 -9.68
CA SER A 307 1.27 -0.46 -9.66
C SER A 307 1.38 0.15 -11.06
N VAL A 308 0.61 1.22 -11.25
CA VAL A 308 0.75 2.17 -12.36
C VAL A 308 1.43 3.41 -11.78
N PHE A 309 2.58 3.81 -12.33
CA PHE A 309 3.40 4.87 -11.72
C PHE A 309 2.77 6.25 -11.86
N ASN A 310 2.04 6.51 -12.94
CA ASN A 310 1.50 7.81 -13.26
C ASN A 310 -0.02 7.79 -13.45
N ALA A 311 -0.76 8.30 -12.46
CA ALA A 311 -2.21 8.48 -12.52
C ALA A 311 -2.57 9.94 -12.20
N GLY A 312 -2.75 10.31 -10.93
CA GLY A 312 -2.97 11.69 -10.53
C GLY A 312 -1.82 12.63 -10.95
N SER A 313 -0.58 12.12 -11.01
CA SER A 313 0.56 12.86 -11.56
C SER A 313 0.37 13.27 -13.03
N THR A 314 -0.36 12.49 -13.83
CA THR A 314 -0.74 12.87 -15.20
C THR A 314 -1.65 14.09 -15.21
N VAL A 315 -2.62 14.15 -14.30
CA VAL A 315 -3.51 15.30 -14.14
C VAL A 315 -2.74 16.53 -13.63
N GLN A 316 -1.85 16.33 -12.65
CA GLN A 316 -0.97 17.40 -12.15
C GLN A 316 -0.08 17.96 -13.27
N TRP A 317 0.55 17.11 -14.05
CA TRP A 317 1.38 17.52 -15.19
C TRP A 317 0.59 18.34 -16.23
N MET A 318 -0.65 17.91 -16.57
CA MET A 318 -1.51 18.70 -17.47
C MET A 318 -1.89 20.07 -16.89
N ARG A 319 -1.97 20.18 -15.55
CA ARG A 319 -2.28 21.44 -14.86
C ARG A 319 -1.05 22.33 -14.73
N ASP A 320 0.02 21.81 -14.13
CA ASP A 320 1.14 22.60 -13.63
C ASP A 320 2.17 22.94 -14.73
N GLU A 321 2.41 21.99 -15.66
CA GLU A 321 3.43 22.16 -16.71
C GLU A 321 2.80 22.53 -18.06
N LEU A 322 1.72 21.89 -18.47
CA LEU A 322 1.10 22.17 -19.76
C LEU A 322 0.04 23.27 -19.70
N HIS A 323 -0.44 23.63 -18.51
CA HIS A 323 -1.49 24.62 -18.31
C HIS A 323 -2.76 24.37 -19.15
N LEU A 324 -3.07 23.09 -19.39
CA LEU A 324 -4.26 22.67 -20.12
C LEU A 324 -5.53 22.77 -19.28
N ILE A 325 -5.40 22.76 -17.96
CA ILE A 325 -6.47 22.85 -16.98
C ILE A 325 -6.03 23.74 -15.82
N SER A 326 -6.99 24.32 -15.11
CA SER A 326 -6.75 25.16 -13.93
C SER A 326 -6.90 24.36 -12.63
N SER A 327 -7.70 23.30 -12.64
CA SER A 327 -7.91 22.39 -11.52
C SER A 327 -8.17 20.96 -12.00
N ALA A 328 -8.02 20.00 -11.12
CA ALA A 328 -8.28 18.59 -11.44
C ALA A 328 -9.75 18.32 -11.80
N GLU A 329 -10.67 19.07 -11.19
CA GLU A 329 -12.11 18.95 -11.41
C GLU A 329 -12.51 19.34 -12.85
N GLU A 330 -11.77 20.28 -13.47
CA GLU A 330 -12.02 20.72 -14.86
C GLU A 330 -11.85 19.57 -15.86
N THR A 331 -11.05 18.56 -15.54
CA THR A 331 -10.80 17.42 -16.44
C THR A 331 -12.06 16.66 -16.80
N GLN A 332 -13.00 16.48 -15.88
CA GLN A 332 -14.25 15.78 -16.15
C GLN A 332 -15.07 16.50 -17.21
N ALA A 333 -15.32 17.80 -17.01
CA ALA A 333 -16.13 18.60 -17.92
C ALA A 333 -15.51 18.66 -19.33
N LEU A 334 -14.18 18.79 -19.42
CA LEU A 334 -13.47 18.78 -20.71
C LEU A 334 -13.58 17.42 -21.40
N ALA A 335 -13.37 16.32 -20.68
CA ALA A 335 -13.47 14.98 -21.24
C ALA A 335 -14.89 14.68 -21.76
N GLU A 336 -15.93 15.14 -21.06
CA GLU A 336 -17.34 14.97 -21.43
C GLU A 336 -17.78 15.91 -22.57
N SER A 337 -17.02 16.99 -22.83
CA SER A 337 -17.35 17.98 -23.89
C SER A 337 -17.08 17.49 -25.31
N VAL A 338 -16.37 16.38 -25.48
CA VAL A 338 -16.05 15.76 -26.78
C VAL A 338 -16.59 14.34 -26.82
N PRO A 339 -17.04 13.84 -27.99
CA PRO A 339 -17.66 12.51 -28.08
C PRO A 339 -16.68 11.35 -27.84
N ASP A 340 -15.42 11.55 -28.21
CA ASP A 340 -14.33 10.58 -28.04
C ASP A 340 -12.98 11.31 -27.91
N ASN A 341 -11.88 10.59 -27.89
CA ASN A 341 -10.53 11.16 -27.78
C ASN A 341 -9.97 11.70 -29.12
N GLY A 342 -10.74 11.70 -30.19
CA GLY A 342 -10.29 12.13 -31.52
C GLY A 342 -9.15 11.28 -32.11
N GLY A 343 -8.97 10.06 -31.64
CA GLY A 343 -7.86 9.18 -32.01
C GLY A 343 -6.54 9.48 -31.27
N VAL A 344 -6.57 10.37 -30.27
CA VAL A 344 -5.38 10.76 -29.48
C VAL A 344 -5.22 9.82 -28.28
N TYR A 345 -4.00 9.35 -28.06
CA TYR A 345 -3.62 8.53 -26.90
C TYR A 345 -2.45 9.17 -26.16
N LEU A 346 -2.53 9.25 -24.84
CA LEU A 346 -1.45 9.70 -23.96
C LEU A 346 -0.96 8.52 -23.12
N VAL A 347 0.27 8.08 -23.40
CA VAL A 347 0.99 7.12 -22.57
C VAL A 347 1.83 7.92 -21.58
N SER A 348 1.41 7.98 -20.31
CA SER A 348 2.06 8.79 -19.27
C SER A 348 3.25 8.06 -18.62
N ALA A 349 4.20 7.59 -19.42
CA ALA A 349 5.41 6.90 -18.97
C ALA A 349 6.50 7.89 -18.52
N PHE A 350 6.20 8.86 -17.63
CA PHE A 350 7.15 9.92 -17.24
C PHE A 350 8.40 9.38 -16.54
N THR A 351 8.27 8.25 -15.86
CA THR A 351 9.34 7.55 -15.15
C THR A 351 9.45 6.08 -15.58
N GLY A 352 9.08 5.79 -16.83
CA GLY A 352 8.92 4.44 -17.35
C GLY A 352 7.52 3.87 -17.12
N LEU A 353 7.34 2.62 -17.52
CA LEU A 353 6.10 1.84 -17.34
C LEU A 353 6.31 0.77 -16.26
N GLY A 354 5.37 0.66 -15.34
CA GLY A 354 5.30 -0.41 -14.34
C GLY A 354 4.74 -1.72 -14.91
N ALA A 355 4.17 -2.53 -14.02
CA ALA A 355 3.55 -3.79 -14.42
C ALA A 355 2.40 -3.55 -15.44
N PRO A 356 2.24 -4.42 -16.46
CA PRO A 356 3.02 -5.64 -16.74
C PRO A 356 4.25 -5.39 -17.62
N TYR A 357 4.53 -4.16 -18.01
CA TYR A 357 5.53 -3.83 -19.05
C TYR A 357 6.97 -3.84 -18.53
N TRP A 358 7.18 -3.29 -17.32
CA TRP A 358 8.51 -3.16 -16.67
C TRP A 358 9.57 -2.52 -17.57
N ASP A 359 9.19 -1.45 -18.27
CA ASP A 359 10.07 -0.72 -19.17
C ASP A 359 10.46 0.64 -18.55
N MET A 360 11.69 0.71 -18.01
CA MET A 360 12.23 1.93 -17.41
C MET A 360 12.73 2.94 -18.45
N TYR A 361 12.87 2.53 -19.71
CA TYR A 361 13.30 3.38 -20.83
C TYR A 361 12.13 3.99 -21.60
N ALA A 362 10.91 3.54 -21.37
CA ALA A 362 9.70 4.16 -21.90
C ALA A 362 9.58 5.62 -21.42
N ARG A 363 9.08 6.51 -22.29
CA ARG A 363 8.82 7.91 -21.94
C ARG A 363 7.43 8.34 -22.36
N GLY A 364 6.95 9.44 -21.73
CA GLY A 364 5.64 10.02 -21.99
C GLY A 364 5.46 10.30 -23.47
N THR A 365 4.39 9.72 -24.08
CA THR A 365 4.16 9.80 -25.51
C THR A 365 2.72 10.21 -25.78
N LEU A 366 2.53 11.27 -26.59
CA LEU A 366 1.23 11.70 -27.12
C LEU A 366 1.17 11.40 -28.61
N ILE A 367 0.27 10.55 -29.02
CA ILE A 367 0.17 10.07 -30.41
C ILE A 367 -1.25 10.21 -30.95
N GLY A 368 -1.40 10.32 -32.27
CA GLY A 368 -2.70 10.42 -32.96
C GLY A 368 -3.20 11.86 -33.13
N ILE A 369 -2.34 12.87 -32.88
CA ILE A 369 -2.68 14.29 -33.06
C ILE A 369 -2.94 14.60 -34.53
N THR A 370 -4.05 15.29 -34.79
CA THR A 370 -4.41 15.89 -36.07
C THR A 370 -4.66 17.38 -35.90
N ARG A 371 -4.85 18.11 -37.01
CA ARG A 371 -5.19 19.54 -36.95
C ARG A 371 -6.51 19.82 -36.20
N GLY A 372 -7.41 18.86 -36.14
CA GLY A 372 -8.67 18.96 -35.39
C GLY A 372 -8.58 18.63 -33.90
N THR A 373 -7.40 18.19 -33.42
CA THR A 373 -7.21 17.87 -32.01
C THR A 373 -7.29 19.13 -31.16
N THR A 374 -8.13 19.09 -30.15
CA THR A 374 -8.34 20.20 -29.22
C THR A 374 -7.78 19.87 -27.83
N ARG A 375 -7.71 20.89 -26.95
CA ARG A 375 -7.38 20.74 -25.53
C ARG A 375 -8.22 19.64 -24.86
N ALA A 376 -9.52 19.58 -25.15
CA ALA A 376 -10.45 18.61 -24.59
C ALA A 376 -10.08 17.16 -24.98
N HIS A 377 -9.67 16.93 -26.22
CA HIS A 377 -9.20 15.61 -26.66
C HIS A 377 -7.93 15.17 -25.91
N VAL A 378 -6.98 16.08 -25.67
CA VAL A 378 -5.75 15.77 -24.94
C VAL A 378 -6.03 15.45 -23.49
N VAL A 379 -6.87 16.24 -22.81
CA VAL A 379 -7.26 16.00 -21.41
C VAL A 379 -8.02 14.68 -21.28
N ARG A 380 -8.94 14.40 -22.19
CA ARG A 380 -9.65 13.12 -22.24
C ARG A 380 -8.70 11.95 -22.44
N ALA A 381 -7.77 12.04 -23.39
CA ALA A 381 -6.75 11.02 -23.62
C ALA A 381 -5.88 10.76 -22.40
N GLY A 382 -5.62 11.78 -21.58
CA GLY A 382 -4.93 11.63 -20.29
C GLY A 382 -5.71 10.80 -19.29
N LEU A 383 -7.00 11.08 -19.10
CA LEU A 383 -7.87 10.29 -18.22
C LEU A 383 -8.07 8.85 -18.74
N GLU A 384 -8.30 8.70 -20.05
CA GLU A 384 -8.42 7.38 -20.68
C GLU A 384 -7.12 6.58 -20.54
N GLY A 385 -5.94 7.23 -20.68
CA GLY A 385 -4.62 6.60 -20.53
C GLY A 385 -4.40 6.02 -19.12
N ILE A 386 -4.89 6.69 -18.08
CA ILE A 386 -4.88 6.14 -16.71
C ILE A 386 -5.73 4.86 -16.65
N ALA A 387 -6.94 4.89 -17.21
CA ALA A 387 -7.84 3.75 -17.19
C ALA A 387 -7.30 2.56 -18.00
N TYR A 388 -6.63 2.80 -19.12
CA TYR A 388 -6.00 1.73 -19.92
C TYR A 388 -4.84 1.07 -19.17
N GLN A 389 -3.97 1.84 -18.52
CA GLN A 389 -2.87 1.26 -17.72
C GLN A 389 -3.41 0.39 -16.58
N VAL A 390 -4.47 0.83 -15.90
CA VAL A 390 -5.15 0.01 -14.89
C VAL A 390 -5.76 -1.24 -15.52
N ARG A 391 -6.34 -1.15 -16.73
CA ARG A 391 -6.84 -2.31 -17.47
C ARG A 391 -5.73 -3.33 -17.73
N ASP A 392 -4.59 -2.91 -18.26
CA ASP A 392 -3.46 -3.79 -18.55
C ASP A 392 -2.96 -4.49 -17.28
N LEU A 393 -2.93 -3.76 -16.15
CA LEU A 393 -2.56 -4.31 -14.85
C LEU A 393 -3.57 -5.37 -14.37
N ILE A 394 -4.86 -5.09 -14.48
CA ILE A 394 -5.91 -6.03 -14.07
C ILE A 394 -5.93 -7.27 -14.97
N ASP A 395 -5.76 -7.13 -16.29
CA ASP A 395 -5.66 -8.25 -17.22
C ASP A 395 -4.47 -9.19 -16.83
N ALA A 396 -3.35 -8.61 -16.38
CA ALA A 396 -2.22 -9.37 -15.86
C ALA A 396 -2.57 -10.09 -14.54
N MET A 397 -3.31 -9.43 -13.64
CA MET A 397 -3.78 -10.03 -12.39
C MET A 397 -4.73 -11.19 -12.63
N GLU A 398 -5.73 -11.03 -13.49
CA GLU A 398 -6.67 -12.09 -13.88
C GLU A 398 -5.96 -13.32 -14.45
N LYS A 399 -4.98 -13.08 -15.33
CA LYS A 399 -4.17 -14.14 -15.94
C LYS A 399 -3.38 -14.92 -14.91
N ASP A 400 -2.72 -14.22 -13.97
CA ASP A 400 -1.88 -14.85 -12.96
C ASP A 400 -2.70 -15.48 -11.82
N ALA A 401 -3.85 -14.91 -11.49
CA ALA A 401 -4.79 -15.47 -10.53
C ALA A 401 -5.60 -16.66 -11.10
N GLY A 402 -5.67 -16.78 -12.42
CA GLY A 402 -6.48 -17.82 -13.11
C GLY A 402 -7.99 -17.63 -12.93
N ALA A 403 -8.44 -16.44 -12.56
CA ALA A 403 -9.85 -16.12 -12.32
C ALA A 403 -10.16 -14.67 -12.75
N PRO A 404 -11.36 -14.43 -13.33
CA PRO A 404 -11.77 -13.07 -13.69
C PRO A 404 -12.07 -12.24 -12.46
N MET A 405 -11.79 -10.94 -12.53
CA MET A 405 -12.15 -9.97 -11.51
C MET A 405 -13.66 -9.82 -11.42
N GLN A 406 -14.20 -9.87 -10.19
CA GLN A 406 -15.65 -9.77 -9.95
C GLN A 406 -16.11 -8.32 -9.80
N ILE A 407 -15.29 -7.50 -9.16
CA ILE A 407 -15.55 -6.10 -8.87
C ILE A 407 -14.23 -5.39 -8.58
N LEU A 408 -14.07 -4.17 -9.08
CA LEU A 408 -12.97 -3.30 -8.67
C LEU A 408 -13.50 -2.24 -7.70
N ARG A 409 -13.03 -2.29 -6.46
CA ARG A 409 -13.31 -1.26 -5.46
C ARG A 409 -12.25 -0.18 -5.53
N VAL A 410 -12.67 1.09 -5.48
CA VAL A 410 -11.78 2.22 -5.76
C VAL A 410 -11.81 3.25 -4.65
N ASP A 411 -10.65 3.85 -4.40
CA ASP A 411 -10.47 5.01 -3.53
C ASP A 411 -9.38 5.94 -4.07
N GLY A 412 -8.98 6.92 -3.28
CA GLY A 412 -7.99 7.92 -3.68
C GLY A 412 -8.60 9.11 -4.42
N GLY A 413 -7.81 10.20 -4.51
CA GLY A 413 -8.30 11.50 -4.97
C GLY A 413 -8.88 11.51 -6.38
N ALA A 414 -8.29 10.77 -7.33
CA ALA A 414 -8.80 10.75 -8.70
C ALA A 414 -10.06 9.89 -8.89
N SER A 415 -10.43 9.06 -7.91
CA SER A 415 -11.68 8.27 -7.95
C SER A 415 -12.96 9.09 -7.88
N VAL A 416 -12.87 10.37 -7.50
CA VAL A 416 -14.02 11.29 -7.52
C VAL A 416 -14.46 11.65 -8.95
N ASN A 417 -13.55 11.57 -9.92
CA ASN A 417 -13.82 11.87 -11.34
C ASN A 417 -14.75 10.80 -11.94
N ARG A 418 -15.99 11.19 -12.20
CA ARG A 418 -17.03 10.26 -12.69
C ARG A 418 -16.77 9.78 -14.13
N PHE A 419 -16.18 10.63 -14.98
CA PHE A 419 -15.79 10.22 -16.33
C PHE A 419 -14.76 9.10 -16.27
N LEU A 420 -13.69 9.30 -15.50
CA LEU A 420 -12.63 8.29 -15.33
C LEU A 420 -13.19 6.97 -14.80
N MET A 421 -14.04 7.01 -13.77
CA MET A 421 -14.62 5.79 -13.18
C MET A 421 -15.57 5.07 -14.12
N GLN A 422 -16.40 5.79 -14.88
CA GLN A 422 -17.27 5.18 -15.89
C GLN A 422 -16.46 4.57 -17.02
N PHE A 423 -15.46 5.29 -17.54
CA PHE A 423 -14.59 4.79 -18.58
C PHE A 423 -13.78 3.56 -18.12
N GLN A 424 -13.32 3.57 -16.86
CA GLN A 424 -12.68 2.40 -16.26
C GLN A 424 -13.61 1.18 -16.22
N ALA A 425 -14.87 1.37 -15.82
CA ALA A 425 -15.87 0.29 -15.85
C ALA A 425 -16.08 -0.23 -17.27
N ASP A 426 -16.14 0.67 -18.24
CA ASP A 426 -16.38 0.35 -19.65
C ASP A 426 -15.23 -0.48 -20.23
N VAL A 427 -13.97 -0.06 -20.03
CA VAL A 427 -12.81 -0.79 -20.59
C VAL A 427 -12.48 -2.08 -19.84
N LEU A 428 -12.72 -2.15 -18.53
CA LEU A 428 -12.54 -3.37 -17.73
C LEU A 428 -13.68 -4.38 -17.93
N ARG A 429 -14.83 -3.94 -18.41
CA ARG A 429 -16.06 -4.77 -18.50
C ARG A 429 -16.51 -5.30 -17.13
N CYS A 430 -16.17 -4.59 -16.05
CA CYS A 430 -16.40 -4.98 -14.67
C CYS A 430 -17.00 -3.80 -13.88
N PRO A 431 -17.88 -4.05 -12.89
CA PRO A 431 -18.37 -2.99 -12.01
C PRO A 431 -17.24 -2.32 -11.23
N ILE A 432 -17.30 -0.98 -11.13
CA ILE A 432 -16.42 -0.17 -10.28
C ILE A 432 -17.24 0.34 -9.10
N ASP A 433 -16.81 0.02 -7.89
CA ASP A 433 -17.53 0.38 -6.65
C ASP A 433 -16.71 1.39 -5.83
N ARG A 434 -17.22 2.60 -5.70
CA ARG A 434 -16.65 3.67 -4.88
C ARG A 434 -17.37 3.76 -3.54
N PRO A 435 -16.66 3.70 -2.38
CA PRO A 435 -17.28 3.76 -1.06
C PRO A 435 -17.73 5.18 -0.69
N VAL A 436 -18.62 5.27 0.29
CA VAL A 436 -19.00 6.54 0.95
C VAL A 436 -17.82 7.04 1.79
N MET A 437 -17.22 6.14 2.57
CA MET A 437 -16.10 6.45 3.46
C MET A 437 -14.77 6.28 2.71
N VAL A 438 -13.90 7.26 2.84
CA VAL A 438 -12.58 7.27 2.19
C VAL A 438 -11.47 6.67 3.06
N GLU A 439 -11.68 6.52 4.37
CA GLU A 439 -10.70 6.03 5.35
C GLU A 439 -10.67 4.48 5.41
N THR A 440 -10.66 3.85 4.24
CA THR A 440 -10.75 2.38 4.12
C THR A 440 -9.51 1.67 4.65
N THR A 441 -8.34 2.29 4.58
CA THR A 441 -7.08 1.77 5.13
C THR A 441 -7.16 1.65 6.65
N ALA A 442 -7.52 2.74 7.33
CA ALA A 442 -7.68 2.75 8.78
C ALA A 442 -8.82 1.82 9.24
N LEU A 443 -9.93 1.78 8.48
CA LEU A 443 -11.02 0.85 8.76
C LEU A 443 -10.56 -0.61 8.74
N GLY A 444 -9.71 -0.99 7.78
CA GLY A 444 -9.16 -2.33 7.70
C GLY A 444 -8.36 -2.72 8.95
N ALA A 445 -7.51 -1.81 9.44
CA ALA A 445 -6.76 -2.02 10.68
C ALA A 445 -7.68 -2.11 11.92
N ALA A 446 -8.66 -1.21 12.02
CA ALA A 446 -9.68 -1.27 13.08
C ALA A 446 -10.44 -2.60 13.02
N PHE A 447 -10.77 -3.06 11.80
CA PHE A 447 -11.52 -4.29 11.61
C PHE A 447 -10.74 -5.53 12.08
N LEU A 448 -9.43 -5.61 11.77
CA LEU A 448 -8.55 -6.69 12.27
C LEU A 448 -8.54 -6.74 13.81
N ALA A 449 -8.36 -5.58 14.45
CA ALA A 449 -8.36 -5.48 15.91
C ALA A 449 -9.71 -5.82 16.52
N GLY A 450 -10.79 -5.28 15.95
CA GLY A 450 -12.16 -5.51 16.41
C GLY A 450 -12.65 -6.93 16.22
N LEU A 451 -12.16 -7.65 15.20
CA LEU A 451 -12.42 -9.10 15.03
C LEU A 451 -11.83 -9.90 16.18
N HIS A 452 -10.61 -9.60 16.60
CA HIS A 452 -10.00 -10.26 17.76
C HIS A 452 -10.73 -9.91 19.04
N ALA A 453 -11.01 -8.63 19.27
CA ALA A 453 -11.71 -8.13 20.46
C ALA A 453 -13.21 -8.49 20.51
N GLY A 454 -13.77 -9.11 19.47
CA GLY A 454 -15.17 -9.54 19.41
C GLY A 454 -16.17 -8.42 19.14
N VAL A 455 -15.72 -7.25 18.64
CA VAL A 455 -16.62 -6.17 18.18
C VAL A 455 -17.36 -6.60 16.91
N TRP A 456 -16.65 -7.29 16.02
CA TRP A 456 -17.23 -7.96 14.85
C TRP A 456 -17.00 -9.46 14.97
N SER A 457 -17.94 -10.25 14.45
CA SER A 457 -17.95 -11.69 14.66
C SER A 457 -17.20 -12.48 13.57
N ASN A 458 -17.21 -11.98 12.33
CA ASN A 458 -16.59 -12.64 11.19
C ASN A 458 -16.15 -11.64 10.12
N VAL A 459 -15.29 -12.08 9.19
CA VAL A 459 -14.71 -11.22 8.14
C VAL A 459 -15.79 -10.64 7.21
N GLY A 460 -16.93 -11.32 7.03
CA GLY A 460 -18.04 -10.81 6.21
C GLY A 460 -18.73 -9.57 6.79
N ASP A 461 -18.53 -9.26 8.07
CA ASP A 461 -19.11 -8.06 8.68
C ASP A 461 -18.57 -6.77 8.03
N ILE A 462 -17.31 -6.77 7.54
CA ILE A 462 -16.72 -5.61 6.85
C ILE A 462 -17.53 -5.21 5.60
N VAL A 463 -18.05 -6.19 4.87
CA VAL A 463 -18.85 -5.92 3.65
C VAL A 463 -20.17 -5.23 4.00
N ARG A 464 -20.72 -5.53 5.19
CA ARG A 464 -21.97 -4.90 5.67
C ARG A 464 -21.78 -3.47 6.17
N ILE A 465 -20.63 -3.19 6.80
CA ILE A 465 -20.34 -1.85 7.31
C ILE A 465 -19.75 -0.90 6.24
N ARG A 466 -19.23 -1.45 5.14
CA ARG A 466 -18.76 -0.68 4.01
C ARG A 466 -19.95 -0.27 3.12
N GLU A 467 -20.28 1.00 3.10
CA GLU A 467 -21.34 1.54 2.26
C GLU A 467 -20.78 1.98 0.90
N SER A 468 -21.47 1.60 -0.21
CA SER A 468 -21.14 2.07 -1.56
C SER A 468 -21.80 3.42 -1.84
N ALA A 469 -21.00 4.42 -2.22
CA ALA A 469 -21.52 5.71 -2.66
C ALA A 469 -22.05 5.63 -4.10
N HIS A 470 -21.37 4.89 -4.96
CA HIS A 470 -21.77 4.72 -6.34
C HIS A 470 -21.12 3.48 -6.97
N ILE A 471 -21.92 2.75 -7.75
CA ILE A 471 -21.45 1.63 -8.56
C ILE A 471 -21.57 2.00 -10.04
N PHE A 472 -20.43 2.14 -10.70
CA PHE A 472 -20.35 2.35 -12.14
C PHE A 472 -20.41 0.99 -12.84
N ARG A 473 -21.39 0.80 -13.71
CA ARG A 473 -21.55 -0.43 -14.49
C ARG A 473 -21.09 -0.20 -15.93
N PRO A 474 -20.49 -1.21 -16.60
CA PRO A 474 -20.13 -1.10 -18.01
C PRO A 474 -21.33 -0.71 -18.89
N LYS A 475 -21.14 0.32 -19.71
CA LYS A 475 -22.13 0.81 -20.70
C LYS A 475 -21.66 0.58 -22.13
N MET A 476 -20.33 0.60 -22.34
CA MET A 476 -19.72 0.32 -23.65
C MET A 476 -19.90 -1.17 -23.99
N ASP A 477 -20.13 -1.52 -25.24
CA ASP A 477 -20.12 -2.91 -25.68
C ASP A 477 -18.69 -3.50 -25.66
N ALA A 478 -18.59 -4.83 -25.70
CA ALA A 478 -17.31 -5.50 -25.56
C ALA A 478 -16.39 -5.28 -26.77
N GLU A 479 -16.95 -5.19 -27.99
CA GLU A 479 -16.19 -4.99 -29.22
C GLU A 479 -15.54 -3.60 -29.24
N SER A 480 -16.30 -2.56 -28.89
CA SER A 480 -15.80 -1.19 -28.75
C SER A 480 -14.69 -1.09 -27.71
N ALA A 481 -14.87 -1.70 -26.52
CA ALA A 481 -13.85 -1.71 -25.48
C ALA A 481 -12.56 -2.40 -25.95
N GLN A 482 -12.69 -3.53 -26.65
CA GLN A 482 -11.54 -4.28 -27.17
C GLN A 482 -10.79 -3.50 -28.25
N GLU A 483 -11.51 -2.83 -29.15
CA GLU A 483 -10.88 -1.99 -30.21
C GLU A 483 -10.10 -0.82 -29.60
N LEU A 484 -10.66 -0.14 -28.59
CA LEU A 484 -9.96 0.92 -27.88
C LEU A 484 -8.68 0.41 -27.21
N CYS A 485 -8.73 -0.74 -26.53
CA CYS A 485 -7.56 -1.35 -25.91
C CYS A 485 -6.52 -1.78 -26.95
N ARG A 486 -6.94 -2.31 -28.10
CA ARG A 486 -6.03 -2.64 -29.20
C ARG A 486 -5.25 -1.40 -29.70
N ARG A 487 -5.93 -0.27 -29.84
CA ARG A 487 -5.28 1.00 -30.22
C ARG A 487 -4.37 1.54 -29.10
N TRP A 488 -4.78 1.40 -27.85
CA TRP A 488 -3.96 1.74 -26.69
C TRP A 488 -2.63 0.95 -26.70
N HIS A 489 -2.68 -0.38 -26.85
CA HIS A 489 -1.47 -1.20 -26.92
C HIS A 489 -0.55 -0.76 -28.07
N LYS A 490 -1.12 -0.35 -29.23
CA LYS A 490 -0.34 0.22 -30.32
C LYS A 490 0.36 1.53 -29.92
N ALA A 491 -0.26 2.34 -29.07
CA ALA A 491 0.38 3.57 -28.56
C ALA A 491 1.48 3.24 -27.55
N VAL A 492 1.27 2.29 -26.65
CA VAL A 492 2.28 1.80 -25.70
C VAL A 492 3.52 1.29 -26.43
N GLU A 493 3.36 0.49 -27.49
CA GLU A 493 4.49 -0.01 -28.29
C GLU A 493 5.32 1.12 -28.98
N ARG A 494 4.80 2.34 -29.05
CA ARG A 494 5.54 3.52 -29.56
C ARG A 494 6.24 4.31 -28.45
N ALA A 495 5.86 4.08 -27.19
CA ALA A 495 6.46 4.72 -26.03
C ALA A 495 7.59 3.90 -25.40
N LYS A 496 7.67 2.59 -25.71
CA LYS A 496 8.70 1.68 -25.22
C LYS A 496 10.07 1.98 -25.80
N ASP A 497 11.11 1.60 -25.06
CA ASP A 497 12.52 1.66 -25.46
C ASP A 497 12.90 3.02 -26.09
N TRP A 498 12.39 4.13 -25.51
CA TRP A 498 12.63 5.46 -26.03
C TRP A 498 14.06 5.95 -25.78
N GLU A 499 14.67 5.58 -24.65
CA GLU A 499 16.04 5.91 -24.24
C GLU A 499 17.02 4.77 -24.40
#